data_3e7ff303a7628ef709fc1f99dbefbd08
#
_entry.id   3e7ff303a7628ef709fc1f99dbefbd08
#
_cell.length_a   1.000
_cell.length_b   1.000
_cell.length_c   1.000
_cell.angle_alpha   90.00
_cell.angle_beta   90.00
_cell.angle_gamma   90.00
#
_symmetry.space_group_name_H-M   'P 1'
#
loop_
_entity.id
_entity.type
_entity.pdbx_description
1 polymer ?
#
loop_
_entity_poly.entity_id
_entity_poly.type
_entity_poly.pdbx_seq_one_letter_code
_entity_poly.pdbx_strand_id
1 'polypeptide(L)'
;APCHEIVETGDILSQEGHGIDCLPIPVSTPGFDSAPTLSATNVISKDPESGVQNMGTYRCALKAPDRLVVRMATRVGGAGGYQHYLGHQKRSDTEMPVAIVLGCPPYVAFMGPQKLPLGVDEFTVAGGLAGAPIRVVRAKTVDLLVPAEAEVVIEGYIDTTKVEPEGPFGESHGHISLEDYNMIFEVTAITRKSN
;
A
#
# COMPACT_ATOMS: atom_id res chain seq x y z
N ALA A 1 8.39 -16.11 8.63
CA ALA A 1 9.12 -14.85 8.36
C ALA A 1 8.81 -13.86 9.48
N PRO A 2 9.69 -12.89 9.77
CA PRO A 2 9.42 -11.90 10.82
C PRO A 2 8.07 -11.18 10.64
N CYS A 3 7.75 -10.74 9.43
CA CYS A 3 6.46 -10.11 9.14
C CYS A 3 5.22 -11.01 9.30
N HIS A 4 5.38 -12.29 9.60
CA HIS A 4 4.29 -13.26 9.77
C HIS A 4 4.25 -13.89 11.17
N GLU A 5 4.84 -13.25 12.17
CA GLU A 5 4.80 -13.76 13.56
C GLU A 5 3.40 -13.63 14.16
N ILE A 6 2.69 -12.56 13.80
CA ILE A 6 1.27 -12.38 14.11
C ILE A 6 0.52 -12.28 12.79
N VAL A 7 -0.63 -12.96 12.69
CA VAL A 7 -1.49 -12.98 11.51
C VAL A 7 -2.93 -12.83 11.96
N GLU A 8 -3.58 -11.75 11.53
CA GLU A 8 -4.97 -11.42 11.83
C GLU A 8 -5.74 -11.41 10.51
N THR A 9 -6.84 -12.14 10.42
CA THR A 9 -7.66 -12.30 9.20
C THR A 9 -9.13 -12.48 9.54
N GLY A 10 -10.03 -12.25 8.58
CA GLY A 10 -11.46 -12.51 8.70
C GLY A 10 -12.19 -11.41 9.48
N ASP A 11 -13.36 -11.75 10.02
CA ASP A 11 -14.34 -10.79 10.57
C ASP A 11 -13.83 -9.97 11.76
N ILE A 12 -12.74 -10.38 12.40
CA ILE A 12 -12.14 -9.61 13.49
C ILE A 12 -11.62 -8.26 13.01
N LEU A 13 -11.16 -8.17 11.76
CA LEU A 13 -10.57 -6.95 11.19
C LEU A 13 -11.57 -5.80 11.06
N SER A 14 -12.87 -6.09 10.98
CA SER A 14 -13.92 -5.08 10.92
C SER A 14 -14.34 -4.56 12.31
N GLN A 15 -13.83 -5.17 13.38
CA GLN A 15 -14.15 -4.76 14.75
C GLN A 15 -13.23 -3.62 15.19
N GLU A 16 -13.81 -2.61 15.83
CA GLU A 16 -13.07 -1.46 16.37
C GLU A 16 -11.90 -1.91 17.29
N GLY A 17 -10.70 -1.39 17.05
CA GLY A 17 -9.49 -1.71 17.78
C GLY A 17 -8.81 -3.03 17.38
N HIS A 18 -9.33 -3.73 16.39
CA HIS A 18 -8.75 -5.00 15.90
C HIS A 18 -8.30 -4.94 14.44
N GLY A 19 -8.73 -3.95 13.69
CA GLY A 19 -8.31 -3.71 12.31
C GLY A 19 -7.12 -2.75 12.20
N ILE A 20 -7.09 -1.96 11.14
CA ILE A 20 -6.05 -0.96 10.90
C ILE A 20 -6.03 0.11 12.00
N ASP A 21 -7.16 0.37 12.61
CA ASP A 21 -7.35 1.34 13.69
C ASP A 21 -6.62 0.98 15.00
N CYS A 22 -6.13 -0.26 15.13
CA CYS A 22 -5.20 -0.63 16.23
C CYS A 22 -3.78 -0.10 16.03
N LEU A 23 -3.43 0.35 14.80
CA LEU A 23 -2.13 0.91 14.49
C LEU A 23 -2.08 2.40 14.87
N PRO A 24 -0.92 2.92 15.29
CA PRO A 24 -0.75 4.33 15.64
C PRO A 24 -0.67 5.21 14.38
N ILE A 25 -1.79 5.37 13.68
CA ILE A 25 -1.85 6.14 12.45
C ILE A 25 -1.89 7.65 12.78
N PRO A 26 -0.95 8.45 12.26
CA PRO A 26 -0.87 9.87 12.58
C PRO A 26 -1.91 10.71 11.81
N VAL A 27 -2.35 11.81 12.43
CA VAL A 27 -2.86 13.00 11.75
C VAL A 27 -1.67 13.94 11.59
N SER A 28 -1.09 13.98 10.39
CA SER A 28 0.19 14.67 10.16
C SER A 28 0.06 16.19 10.15
N THR A 29 -1.08 16.73 9.70
CA THR A 29 -1.37 18.16 9.62
C THR A 29 -2.71 18.46 10.31
N PRO A 30 -2.71 18.58 11.66
CA PRO A 30 -3.94 18.82 12.41
C PRO A 30 -4.71 20.07 11.94
N GLY A 31 -6.01 19.93 11.75
CA GLY A 31 -6.90 20.98 11.22
C GLY A 31 -7.02 21.01 9.69
N PHE A 32 -6.21 20.23 8.97
CA PHE A 32 -6.27 20.12 7.51
C PHE A 32 -6.45 18.69 7.02
N ASP A 33 -5.81 17.70 7.66
CA ASP A 33 -6.01 16.30 7.29
C ASP A 33 -7.43 15.86 7.68
N SER A 34 -8.14 15.24 6.74
CA SER A 34 -9.52 14.78 6.94
C SER A 34 -9.63 13.50 7.77
N ALA A 35 -8.54 12.72 7.86
CA ALA A 35 -8.49 11.46 8.58
C ALA A 35 -7.04 11.10 8.95
N PRO A 36 -6.83 10.20 9.96
CA PRO A 36 -5.53 9.56 10.16
C PRO A 36 -5.06 8.91 8.85
N THR A 37 -3.80 9.13 8.49
CA THR A 37 -3.29 8.73 7.18
C THR A 37 -1.92 8.07 7.29
N LEU A 38 -1.81 6.85 6.77
CA LEU A 38 -0.53 6.18 6.56
C LEU A 38 0.18 6.85 5.39
N SER A 39 1.26 7.57 5.64
CA SER A 39 2.01 8.34 4.63
C SER A 39 3.36 7.70 4.28
N ALA A 40 3.94 6.89 5.17
CA ALA A 40 5.21 6.20 4.98
C ALA A 40 5.02 4.74 4.52
N THR A 41 4.18 4.53 3.53
CA THR A 41 3.82 3.22 3.00
C THR A 41 4.68 2.81 1.83
N ASN A 42 4.89 1.52 1.66
CA ASN A 42 5.29 0.90 0.41
C ASN A 42 4.15 0.02 -0.09
N VAL A 43 3.44 0.48 -1.11
CA VAL A 43 2.26 -0.20 -1.68
C VAL A 43 2.71 -1.06 -2.84
N ILE A 44 2.48 -2.37 -2.72
CA ILE A 44 2.86 -3.37 -3.71
C ILE A 44 1.62 -3.81 -4.48
N SER A 45 1.73 -3.82 -5.78
CA SER A 45 0.74 -4.37 -6.71
C SER A 45 1.44 -5.15 -7.82
N LYS A 46 0.68 -5.87 -8.64
CA LYS A 46 1.21 -6.69 -9.72
C LYS A 46 0.51 -6.37 -11.03
N ASP A 47 1.28 -6.23 -12.10
CA ASP A 47 0.75 -6.08 -13.44
C ASP A 47 -0.04 -7.34 -13.83
N PRO A 48 -1.31 -7.23 -14.21
CA PRO A 48 -2.13 -8.39 -14.56
C PRO A 48 -1.71 -9.09 -15.87
N GLU A 49 -0.90 -8.46 -16.71
CA GLU A 49 -0.43 -9.05 -17.97
C GLU A 49 0.94 -9.71 -17.81
N SER A 50 1.92 -9.00 -17.30
CA SER A 50 3.30 -9.49 -17.18
C SER A 50 3.58 -10.23 -15.88
N GLY A 51 2.77 -10.02 -14.84
CA GLY A 51 2.99 -10.55 -13.50
C GLY A 51 4.12 -9.85 -12.73
N VAL A 52 4.73 -8.80 -13.27
CA VAL A 52 5.78 -8.03 -12.61
C VAL A 52 5.17 -7.17 -11.51
N GLN A 53 5.76 -7.21 -10.31
CA GLN A 53 5.36 -6.36 -9.20
C GLN A 53 5.93 -4.95 -9.36
N ASN A 54 5.20 -4.00 -8.79
CA ASN A 54 5.65 -2.63 -8.57
C ASN A 54 5.44 -2.27 -7.11
N MET A 55 6.33 -1.49 -6.57
CA MET A 55 6.24 -0.94 -5.22
C MET A 55 6.32 0.59 -5.27
N GLY A 56 5.28 1.27 -4.80
CA GLY A 56 5.22 2.73 -4.78
C GLY A 56 4.85 3.29 -3.41
N THR A 57 5.29 4.51 -3.11
CA THR A 57 4.86 5.22 -1.89
C THR A 57 3.59 6.01 -2.19
N TYR A 58 2.46 5.54 -1.64
CA TYR A 58 1.14 6.16 -1.78
C TYR A 58 0.51 6.34 -0.41
N ARG A 59 -0.09 7.50 -0.14
CA ARG A 59 -0.78 7.72 1.12
C ARG A 59 -2.09 6.92 1.19
N CYS A 60 -2.41 6.43 2.38
CA CYS A 60 -3.59 5.61 2.63
C CYS A 60 -4.37 6.20 3.81
N ALA A 61 -5.52 6.80 3.53
CA ALA A 61 -6.37 7.42 4.54
C ALA A 61 -7.31 6.40 5.18
N LEU A 62 -7.40 6.40 6.51
CA LEU A 62 -8.28 5.51 7.27
C LEU A 62 -9.75 5.90 7.06
N LYS A 63 -10.59 4.92 6.75
CA LYS A 63 -12.05 5.07 6.59
C LYS A 63 -12.85 4.19 7.56
N ALA A 64 -12.36 2.99 7.81
CA ALA A 64 -12.94 2.02 8.74
C ALA A 64 -11.83 1.09 9.26
N PRO A 65 -12.07 0.28 10.30
CA PRO A 65 -11.06 -0.69 10.78
C PRO A 65 -10.51 -1.60 9.70
N ASP A 66 -11.31 -1.96 8.70
CA ASP A 66 -10.99 -2.84 7.58
C ASP A 66 -10.90 -2.14 6.23
N ARG A 67 -10.90 -0.79 6.19
CA ARG A 67 -10.92 -0.05 4.92
C ARG A 67 -10.06 1.21 4.93
N LEU A 68 -9.29 1.36 3.85
CA LEU A 68 -8.50 2.54 3.53
C LEU A 68 -8.94 3.12 2.17
N VAL A 69 -8.58 4.38 1.92
CA VAL A 69 -8.57 4.95 0.58
C VAL A 69 -7.13 5.26 0.19
N VAL A 70 -6.68 4.70 -0.93
CA VAL A 70 -5.30 4.80 -1.42
C VAL A 70 -5.23 5.82 -2.53
N ARG A 71 -4.43 6.86 -2.36
CA ARG A 71 -4.19 7.85 -3.41
C ARG A 71 -2.95 7.50 -4.24
N MET A 72 -3.19 7.01 -5.44
CA MET A 72 -2.15 6.85 -6.45
C MET A 72 -2.11 8.08 -7.35
N ALA A 73 -0.93 8.69 -7.54
CA ALA A 73 -0.80 9.90 -8.36
C ALA A 73 -1.13 9.61 -9.83
N THR A 74 -2.20 10.24 -10.33
CA THR A 74 -2.81 9.91 -11.62
C THR A 74 -2.45 10.89 -12.74
N ARG A 75 -2.12 12.15 -12.39
CA ARG A 75 -2.15 13.25 -13.37
C ARG A 75 -0.88 13.45 -14.18
N VAL A 76 0.28 12.94 -13.74
CA VAL A 76 1.54 13.15 -14.46
C VAL A 76 2.35 11.85 -14.48
N GLY A 77 2.34 11.16 -15.59
CA GLY A 77 3.27 10.07 -15.89
C GLY A 77 3.04 8.77 -15.13
N GLY A 78 1.80 8.54 -14.66
CA GLY A 78 1.31 7.27 -14.11
C GLY A 78 2.26 6.59 -13.11
N ALA A 79 1.89 6.61 -11.84
CA ALA A 79 2.50 5.71 -10.87
C ALA A 79 2.31 4.25 -11.34
N GLY A 80 3.29 3.38 -11.12
CA GLY A 80 3.20 1.97 -11.55
C GLY A 80 1.97 1.27 -11.00
N GLY A 81 1.63 1.48 -9.72
CA GLY A 81 0.39 0.97 -9.13
C GLY A 81 -0.88 1.45 -9.83
N TYR A 82 -0.92 2.70 -10.32
CA TYR A 82 -2.05 3.20 -11.09
C TYR A 82 -2.14 2.56 -12.48
N GLN A 83 -1.00 2.27 -13.12
CA GLN A 83 -0.98 1.54 -14.39
C GLN A 83 -1.52 0.11 -14.21
N HIS A 84 -1.18 -0.56 -13.10
CA HIS A 84 -1.74 -1.86 -12.75
C HIS A 84 -3.25 -1.78 -12.54
N TYR A 85 -3.74 -0.76 -11.81
CA TYR A 85 -5.18 -0.50 -11.63
C TYR A 85 -5.91 -0.36 -12.98
N LEU A 86 -5.37 0.44 -13.90
CA LEU A 86 -5.93 0.57 -15.25
C LEU A 86 -5.87 -0.75 -16.05
N GLY A 87 -4.81 -1.54 -15.85
CA GLY A 87 -4.67 -2.87 -16.44
C GLY A 87 -5.79 -3.81 -16.01
N HIS A 88 -6.08 -3.85 -14.69
CA HIS A 88 -7.21 -4.64 -14.15
C HIS A 88 -8.56 -4.15 -14.67
N GLN A 89 -8.79 -2.82 -14.70
CA GLN A 89 -10.03 -2.26 -15.29
C GLN A 89 -10.22 -2.66 -16.74
N LYS A 90 -9.15 -2.60 -17.56
CA LYS A 90 -9.20 -3.00 -18.97
C LYS A 90 -9.57 -4.48 -19.16
N ARG A 91 -9.18 -5.33 -18.22
CA ARG A 91 -9.56 -6.76 -18.20
C ARG A 91 -10.95 -7.01 -17.62
N SER A 92 -11.61 -5.97 -17.12
CA SER A 92 -12.89 -6.07 -16.38
C SER A 92 -12.78 -6.87 -15.08
N ASP A 93 -11.57 -6.93 -14.49
CA ASP A 93 -11.40 -7.46 -13.14
C ASP A 93 -12.05 -6.46 -12.16
N THR A 94 -12.80 -6.93 -11.19
CA THR A 94 -13.47 -6.07 -10.18
C THR A 94 -12.58 -5.71 -9.01
N GLU A 95 -11.45 -6.41 -8.87
CA GLU A 95 -10.53 -6.29 -7.74
C GLU A 95 -9.08 -6.36 -8.23
N MET A 96 -8.21 -5.57 -7.60
CA MET A 96 -6.77 -5.62 -7.78
C MET A 96 -6.10 -6.00 -6.46
N PRO A 97 -5.32 -7.10 -6.39
CA PRO A 97 -4.60 -7.47 -5.19
C PRO A 97 -3.51 -6.45 -4.85
N VAL A 98 -3.45 -6.05 -3.56
CA VAL A 98 -2.50 -5.06 -3.05
C VAL A 98 -1.98 -5.49 -1.68
N ALA A 99 -0.72 -5.18 -1.40
CA ALA A 99 -0.14 -5.26 -0.07
C ALA A 99 0.49 -3.90 0.30
N ILE A 100 0.13 -3.37 1.47
CA ILE A 100 0.66 -2.13 2.01
C ILE A 100 1.66 -2.49 3.10
N VAL A 101 2.92 -2.10 2.91
CA VAL A 101 4.03 -2.43 3.81
C VAL A 101 4.44 -1.20 4.61
N LEU A 102 4.56 -1.38 5.93
CA LEU A 102 5.08 -0.39 6.86
C LEU A 102 6.34 -0.93 7.54
N GLY A 103 7.35 -0.09 7.68
CA GLY A 103 8.60 -0.46 8.33
C GLY A 103 9.33 -1.60 7.62
N CYS A 104 10.19 -1.26 6.68
CA CYS A 104 11.08 -2.21 6.01
C CYS A 104 12.51 -1.64 5.99
N PRO A 105 13.54 -2.46 5.68
CA PRO A 105 14.90 -1.97 5.60
C PRO A 105 15.03 -0.72 4.71
N PRO A 106 15.87 0.27 5.07
CA PRO A 106 15.94 1.56 4.38
C PRO A 106 16.15 1.46 2.86
N TYR A 107 16.95 0.49 2.40
CA TYR A 107 17.19 0.27 0.97
C TYR A 107 15.95 -0.25 0.23
N VAL A 108 14.98 -0.87 0.92
CA VAL A 108 13.67 -1.24 0.36
C VAL A 108 12.75 -0.03 0.38
N ALA A 109 12.61 0.63 1.55
CA ALA A 109 11.74 1.79 1.71
C ALA A 109 12.09 2.92 0.74
N PHE A 110 13.38 3.15 0.48
CA PHE A 110 13.88 4.17 -0.43
C PHE A 110 13.45 3.94 -1.88
N MET A 111 13.16 2.70 -2.28
CA MET A 111 12.72 2.40 -3.64
C MET A 111 11.27 2.78 -3.92
N GLY A 112 10.41 2.84 -2.90
CA GLY A 112 8.99 3.21 -3.07
C GLY A 112 8.75 4.54 -3.78
N PRO A 113 9.43 5.65 -3.43
CA PRO A 113 9.26 6.93 -4.10
C PRO A 113 10.07 7.08 -5.41
N GLN A 114 10.89 6.09 -5.79
CA GLN A 114 11.71 6.18 -7.00
C GLN A 114 10.87 5.93 -8.25
N LYS A 115 11.14 6.70 -9.32
CA LYS A 115 10.53 6.44 -10.63
C LYS A 115 11.43 5.50 -11.42
N LEU A 116 11.05 4.23 -11.45
CA LEU A 116 11.69 3.23 -12.30
C LEU A 116 10.91 3.08 -13.62
N PRO A 117 11.55 2.58 -14.68
CA PRO A 117 10.85 2.19 -15.89
C PRO A 117 9.78 1.12 -15.59
N LEU A 118 8.65 1.18 -16.30
CA LEU A 118 7.63 0.13 -16.20
C LEU A 118 8.24 -1.25 -16.47
N GLY A 119 7.84 -2.23 -15.65
CA GLY A 119 8.35 -3.60 -15.75
C GLY A 119 9.67 -3.85 -15.04
N VAL A 120 10.21 -2.86 -14.32
CA VAL A 120 11.34 -3.05 -13.40
C VAL A 120 10.79 -3.22 -11.99
N ASP A 121 11.13 -4.35 -11.37
CA ASP A 121 10.75 -4.65 -9.98
C ASP A 121 11.69 -3.91 -9.03
N GLU A 122 11.10 -3.10 -8.12
CA GLU A 122 11.81 -2.32 -7.12
C GLU A 122 12.65 -3.17 -6.17
N PHE A 123 12.24 -4.41 -5.88
CA PHE A 123 13.04 -5.33 -5.06
C PHE A 123 14.36 -5.71 -5.70
N THR A 124 14.41 -5.82 -7.04
CA THR A 124 15.64 -6.08 -7.77
C THR A 124 16.63 -4.93 -7.59
N VAL A 125 16.18 -3.70 -7.71
CA VAL A 125 17.00 -2.49 -7.52
C VAL A 125 17.41 -2.33 -6.05
N ALA A 126 16.50 -2.57 -5.12
CA ALA A 126 16.79 -2.58 -3.68
C ALA A 126 17.88 -3.60 -3.32
N GLY A 127 17.85 -4.79 -3.95
CA GLY A 127 18.90 -5.81 -3.81
C GLY A 127 20.26 -5.32 -4.29
N GLY A 128 20.27 -4.57 -5.40
CA GLY A 128 21.49 -3.90 -5.90
C GLY A 128 22.04 -2.88 -4.89
N LEU A 129 21.20 -2.09 -4.27
CA LEU A 129 21.59 -1.13 -3.22
C LEU A 129 22.08 -1.83 -1.95
N ALA A 130 21.45 -2.94 -1.57
CA ALA A 130 21.82 -3.74 -0.40
C ALA A 130 23.09 -4.57 -0.61
N GLY A 131 23.52 -4.77 -1.85
CA GLY A 131 24.60 -5.72 -2.20
C GLY A 131 24.22 -7.18 -1.98
N ALA A 132 22.93 -7.50 -1.82
CA ALA A 132 22.42 -8.85 -1.59
C ALA A 132 20.93 -8.94 -2.03
N PRO A 133 20.44 -10.13 -2.41
CA PRO A 133 19.03 -10.32 -2.72
C PRO A 133 18.12 -9.95 -1.55
N ILE A 134 17.02 -9.25 -1.84
CA ILE A 134 15.99 -8.97 -0.84
C ILE A 134 15.24 -10.26 -0.51
N ARG A 135 15.13 -10.57 0.78
CA ARG A 135 14.30 -11.69 1.23
C ARG A 135 12.83 -11.31 1.14
N VAL A 136 12.08 -12.06 0.37
CA VAL A 136 10.63 -11.88 0.21
C VAL A 136 9.91 -13.15 0.60
N VAL A 137 8.64 -13.02 1.01
CA VAL A 137 7.73 -14.11 1.31
C VAL A 137 6.38 -13.86 0.63
N ARG A 138 5.62 -14.93 0.39
CA ARG A 138 4.24 -14.78 -0.10
C ARG A 138 3.37 -14.15 0.97
N ALA A 139 2.57 -13.18 0.59
CA ALA A 139 1.47 -12.66 1.39
C ALA A 139 0.48 -13.78 1.74
N LYS A 140 -0.40 -13.57 2.72
CA LYS A 140 -1.31 -14.60 3.25
C LYS A 140 -2.59 -14.74 2.45
N THR A 141 -3.13 -13.61 2.00
CA THR A 141 -4.46 -13.55 1.38
C THR A 141 -4.44 -13.07 -0.06
N VAL A 142 -3.32 -12.48 -0.52
CA VAL A 142 -3.14 -12.00 -1.88
C VAL A 142 -1.92 -12.65 -2.55
N ASP A 143 -1.96 -12.83 -3.87
CA ASP A 143 -0.83 -13.43 -4.63
C ASP A 143 0.25 -12.38 -4.94
N LEU A 144 0.89 -11.91 -3.86
CA LEU A 144 2.01 -10.96 -3.91
C LEU A 144 3.19 -11.44 -3.05
N LEU A 145 4.38 -10.98 -3.40
CA LEU A 145 5.58 -11.11 -2.59
C LEU A 145 5.77 -9.83 -1.77
N VAL A 146 6.04 -9.99 -0.48
CA VAL A 146 6.28 -8.88 0.46
C VAL A 146 7.63 -9.05 1.14
N PRO A 147 8.30 -7.96 1.60
CA PRO A 147 9.56 -8.07 2.31
C PRO A 147 9.42 -8.89 3.60
N ALA A 148 10.24 -9.91 3.75
CA ALA A 148 10.22 -10.77 4.94
C ALA A 148 10.51 -10.02 6.25
N GLU A 149 11.23 -8.89 6.16
CA GLU A 149 11.65 -8.05 7.29
C GLU A 149 10.68 -6.90 7.57
N ALA A 150 9.55 -6.80 6.86
CA ALA A 150 8.54 -5.77 7.13
C ALA A 150 8.04 -5.83 8.58
N GLU A 151 7.76 -4.68 9.17
CA GLU A 151 7.19 -4.61 10.52
C GLU A 151 5.70 -4.92 10.49
N VAL A 152 4.98 -4.33 9.54
CA VAL A 152 3.55 -4.58 9.30
C VAL A 152 3.31 -4.74 7.81
N VAL A 153 2.45 -5.69 7.45
CA VAL A 153 1.90 -5.85 6.09
C VAL A 153 0.39 -5.88 6.19
N ILE A 154 -0.28 -4.98 5.49
CA ILE A 154 -1.73 -4.93 5.36
C ILE A 154 -2.07 -5.43 3.97
N GLU A 155 -2.78 -6.55 3.88
CA GLU A 155 -3.12 -7.23 2.63
C GLU A 155 -4.58 -7.04 2.29
N GLY A 156 -4.91 -6.96 1.02
CA GLY A 156 -6.29 -6.82 0.58
C GLY A 156 -6.43 -6.52 -0.90
N TYR A 157 -7.56 -5.95 -1.25
CA TYR A 157 -7.93 -5.68 -2.63
C TYR A 157 -8.38 -4.23 -2.82
N ILE A 158 -7.95 -3.63 -3.91
CA ILE A 158 -8.51 -2.37 -4.39
C ILE A 158 -9.71 -2.67 -5.29
N ASP A 159 -10.88 -2.07 -4.97
CA ASP A 159 -12.05 -2.09 -5.84
C ASP A 159 -11.74 -1.29 -7.12
N THR A 160 -11.83 -1.94 -8.28
CA THR A 160 -11.55 -1.30 -9.57
C THR A 160 -12.77 -0.62 -10.18
N THR A 161 -13.93 -0.74 -9.52
CA THR A 161 -15.22 -0.25 -10.01
C THR A 161 -15.73 0.99 -9.29
N LYS A 162 -15.21 1.25 -8.06
CA LYS A 162 -15.66 2.32 -7.17
C LYS A 162 -14.50 3.11 -6.62
N VAL A 163 -14.78 4.35 -6.27
CA VAL A 163 -13.86 5.28 -5.59
C VAL A 163 -14.59 6.00 -4.47
N GLU A 164 -13.85 6.49 -3.48
CA GLU A 164 -14.36 7.28 -2.36
C GLU A 164 -13.62 8.62 -2.26
N PRO A 165 -14.22 9.66 -1.64
CA PRO A 165 -13.54 10.91 -1.33
C PRO A 165 -12.34 10.67 -0.40
N GLU A 166 -11.21 11.29 -0.71
CA GLU A 166 -9.98 11.29 0.08
C GLU A 166 -9.42 12.72 0.13
N GLY A 167 -8.90 13.11 1.26
CA GLY A 167 -8.45 14.47 1.52
C GLY A 167 -9.53 15.34 2.17
N PRO A 168 -9.19 16.62 2.47
CA PRO A 168 -7.89 17.26 2.24
C PRO A 168 -6.74 16.63 3.03
N PHE A 169 -5.50 16.86 2.59
CA PHE A 169 -4.28 16.34 3.21
C PHE A 169 -3.12 17.33 3.06
N GLY A 170 -2.37 17.56 4.15
CA GLY A 170 -1.17 18.39 4.14
C GLY A 170 0.01 17.67 3.48
N GLU A 171 0.50 18.21 2.37
CA GLU A 171 1.61 17.66 1.60
C GLU A 171 2.97 18.09 2.15
N SER A 172 3.99 17.28 1.95
CA SER A 172 5.37 17.54 2.40
C SER A 172 6.01 18.82 1.85
N HIS A 173 5.51 19.32 0.73
CA HIS A 173 5.97 20.58 0.11
C HIS A 173 5.26 21.83 0.67
N GLY A 174 4.43 21.71 1.71
CA GLY A 174 3.79 22.84 2.40
C GLY A 174 2.45 23.30 1.82
N HIS A 175 1.89 22.60 0.84
CA HIS A 175 0.55 22.88 0.31
C HIS A 175 -0.46 21.85 0.83
N ILE A 176 -1.74 22.18 0.76
CA ILE A 176 -2.83 21.29 1.08
C ILE A 176 -3.39 20.69 -0.22
N SER A 177 -3.37 19.37 -0.34
CA SER A 177 -4.14 18.67 -1.36
C SER A 177 -5.62 18.78 -1.04
N LEU A 178 -6.42 19.18 -2.02
CA LEU A 178 -7.87 19.21 -1.88
C LEU A 178 -8.46 17.80 -1.92
N GLU A 179 -9.70 17.66 -1.48
CA GLU A 179 -10.47 16.43 -1.62
C GLU A 179 -10.53 15.98 -3.10
N ASP A 180 -10.37 14.69 -3.31
CA ASP A 180 -10.46 14.05 -4.62
C ASP A 180 -11.00 12.61 -4.43
N TYR A 181 -11.47 11.96 -5.50
CA TYR A 181 -11.92 10.58 -5.44
C TYR A 181 -10.75 9.64 -5.72
N ASN A 182 -10.55 8.69 -4.83
CA ASN A 182 -9.43 7.74 -4.88
C ASN A 182 -9.90 6.30 -4.60
N MET A 183 -8.98 5.35 -4.76
CA MET A 183 -9.25 3.91 -4.78
C MET A 183 -9.58 3.38 -3.39
N ILE A 184 -10.68 2.65 -3.28
CA ILE A 184 -11.08 1.94 -2.06
C ILE A 184 -10.21 0.69 -1.93
N PHE A 185 -9.62 0.48 -0.75
CA PHE A 185 -8.87 -0.70 -0.40
C PHE A 185 -9.54 -1.40 0.78
N GLU A 186 -9.94 -2.65 0.58
CA GLU A 186 -10.56 -3.51 1.58
C GLU A 186 -9.52 -4.50 2.12
N VAL A 187 -9.40 -4.57 3.46
CA VAL A 187 -8.39 -5.36 4.15
C VAL A 187 -8.84 -6.79 4.32
N THR A 188 -7.97 -7.74 4.00
CA THR A 188 -8.21 -9.18 4.19
C THR A 188 -7.26 -9.82 5.21
N ALA A 189 -6.11 -9.20 5.45
CA ALA A 189 -5.18 -9.59 6.50
C ALA A 189 -4.32 -8.43 7.00
N ILE A 190 -3.96 -8.50 8.27
CA ILE A 190 -2.86 -7.70 8.86
C ILE A 190 -1.85 -8.70 9.41
N THR A 191 -0.62 -8.63 8.95
CA THR A 191 0.47 -9.45 9.45
C THR A 191 1.60 -8.57 9.97
N ARG A 192 2.28 -8.97 11.04
CA ARG A 192 3.28 -8.13 11.68
C ARG A 192 4.29 -8.91 12.52
N LYS A 193 5.38 -8.27 12.86
CA LYS A 193 6.29 -8.73 13.90
C LYS A 193 5.59 -8.72 15.26
N SER A 194 6.08 -9.55 16.16
CA SER A 194 5.57 -9.63 17.54
C SER A 194 6.13 -8.54 18.45
N ASN A 195 7.28 -7.95 18.08
CA ASN A 195 7.99 -6.91 18.85
C ASN A 195 8.44 -5.77 17.93
#